data_e684506f5c00b9dc0b36be670dba49c9
#
_entry.id   e684506f5c00b9dc0b36be670dba49c9
#
_cell.length_a   1.000
_cell.length_b   1.000
_cell.length_c   1.000
_cell.angle_alpha   90.00
_cell.angle_beta   90.00
_cell.angle_gamma   90.00
#
_symmetry.space_group_name_H-M   'P 1'
#
loop_
_entity.id
_entity.type
_entity.pdbx_description
1 polymer ?
#
loop_
_entity_poly.entity_id
_entity_poly.type
_entity_poly.pdbx_seq_one_letter_code
_entity_poly.pdbx_strand_id
1 'polypeptide(L)'
;MLWLTVLACAVPATVLAEPPPLSSIRVTGDGRVTAKPDRVQIDIGVTSRAAQSQDAAAQNARQVDAVLAAVRKAAGPTAVLKTISYSLNPNYRFHPNGGEPTIDGYTALNVVQVTLDELGKMGAVIDAATQSGANHVQGIQFTLRDQDAVRAQALREAVLRARAEADVLAAALGLKVLRVLSVEENSPRVVPVRVYGGSPRAMATAAQATPVEAGTLDVTADVTLSVEAGPAPR
;
A
#
# COMPACT_ATOMS: atom_id res chain seq x y z
N MET A 1 -23.23 89.31 -1.92
CA MET A 1 -22.57 88.32 -2.75
C MET A 1 -21.41 87.75 -1.97
N LEU A 2 -21.62 86.62 -1.34
CA LEU A 2 -20.59 85.93 -0.54
C LEU A 2 -19.96 84.86 -1.42
N TRP A 3 -18.65 84.89 -1.63
CA TRP A 3 -17.88 83.88 -2.32
C TRP A 3 -17.34 82.92 -1.29
N LEU A 4 -17.78 81.63 -1.37
CA LEU A 4 -17.31 80.55 -0.56
C LEU A 4 -16.17 79.86 -1.30
N THR A 5 -14.93 80.02 -0.84
CA THR A 5 -13.75 79.25 -1.36
C THR A 5 -13.70 77.93 -0.69
N VAL A 6 -13.93 76.84 -1.48
CA VAL A 6 -13.74 75.42 -1.02
C VAL A 6 -12.26 75.06 -1.17
N LEU A 7 -11.60 74.89 -0.04
CA LEU A 7 -10.22 74.37 0.03
C LEU A 7 -10.23 72.82 -0.09
N ALA A 8 -9.85 72.29 -1.24
CA ALA A 8 -9.72 70.85 -1.45
C ALA A 8 -8.41 70.32 -0.79
N CYS A 9 -8.56 69.59 0.29
CA CYS A 9 -7.46 68.92 0.96
C CYS A 9 -7.09 67.62 0.19
N ALA A 10 -6.01 67.66 -0.60
CA ALA A 10 -5.46 66.43 -1.27
C ALA A 10 -4.76 65.60 -0.25
N VAL A 11 -5.32 64.44 0.08
CA VAL A 11 -4.68 63.39 0.90
C VAL A 11 -3.71 62.59 0.00
N PRO A 12 -2.40 62.55 0.29
CA PRO A 12 -1.48 61.72 -0.48
C PRO A 12 -1.82 60.26 -0.27
N ALA A 13 -2.18 59.52 -1.32
CA ALA A 13 -2.30 58.08 -1.31
C ALA A 13 -0.89 57.49 -1.15
N THR A 14 -0.61 56.96 0.03
CA THR A 14 0.56 56.13 0.27
C THR A 14 0.38 54.82 -0.52
N VAL A 15 1.06 54.72 -1.65
CA VAL A 15 1.21 53.46 -2.40
C VAL A 15 2.03 52.51 -1.51
N LEU A 16 1.37 51.56 -0.87
CA LEU A 16 2.04 50.43 -0.26
C LEU A 16 2.73 49.64 -1.38
N ALA A 17 4.06 49.77 -1.49
CA ALA A 17 4.83 48.96 -2.42
C ALA A 17 4.62 47.46 -2.07
N GLU A 18 4.09 46.71 -3.01
CA GLU A 18 4.05 45.24 -2.87
C GLU A 18 5.46 44.70 -2.60
N PRO A 19 5.62 43.80 -1.60
CA PRO A 19 6.93 43.19 -1.34
C PRO A 19 7.41 42.51 -2.62
N PRO A 20 8.72 42.63 -2.97
CA PRO A 20 9.25 42.02 -4.18
C PRO A 20 8.99 40.49 -4.16
N PRO A 21 8.66 39.92 -5.32
CA PRO A 21 8.36 38.50 -5.39
C PRO A 21 9.58 37.72 -4.85
N LEU A 22 9.31 36.81 -3.90
CA LEU A 22 10.34 35.97 -3.31
C LEU A 22 10.91 35.05 -4.40
N SER A 23 12.24 35.09 -4.60
CA SER A 23 12.92 34.13 -5.47
C SER A 23 12.79 32.75 -4.83
N SER A 24 12.00 31.87 -5.40
CA SER A 24 11.80 30.51 -4.89
C SER A 24 12.31 29.47 -5.86
N ILE A 25 12.90 28.41 -5.31
CA ILE A 25 13.32 27.22 -6.04
C ILE A 25 12.40 26.10 -5.56
N ARG A 26 11.79 25.36 -6.50
CA ARG A 26 10.99 24.18 -6.22
C ARG A 26 11.68 22.96 -6.83
N VAL A 27 11.89 21.94 -6.01
CA VAL A 27 12.56 20.69 -6.37
C VAL A 27 11.77 19.51 -5.83
N THR A 28 12.02 18.35 -6.43
CA THR A 28 11.42 17.10 -5.94
C THR A 28 12.54 16.10 -5.68
N GLY A 29 12.61 15.59 -4.46
CA GLY A 29 13.55 14.52 -4.09
C GLY A 29 12.80 13.20 -3.94
N ASP A 30 13.38 12.13 -4.42
CA ASP A 30 12.94 10.76 -4.23
C ASP A 30 13.82 10.03 -3.22
N GLY A 31 13.24 9.17 -2.41
CA GLY A 31 13.94 8.26 -1.51
C GLY A 31 13.50 6.82 -1.76
N ARG A 32 14.44 5.88 -1.72
CA ARG A 32 14.16 4.46 -1.90
C ARG A 32 14.95 3.63 -0.92
N VAL A 33 14.23 2.82 -0.16
CA VAL A 33 14.82 1.85 0.78
C VAL A 33 14.38 0.45 0.38
N THR A 34 15.33 -0.41 0.10
CA THR A 34 15.08 -1.83 -0.16
C THR A 34 15.19 -2.61 1.13
N ALA A 35 14.15 -3.34 1.49
CA ALA A 35 14.08 -4.15 2.71
C ALA A 35 13.74 -5.60 2.39
N LYS A 36 14.22 -6.53 3.21
CA LYS A 36 13.75 -7.92 3.17
C LYS A 36 12.41 -7.99 3.90
N PRO A 37 11.37 -8.63 3.32
CA PRO A 37 10.12 -8.83 4.03
C PRO A 37 10.33 -9.70 5.27
N ASP A 38 9.66 -9.34 6.36
CA ASP A 38 9.67 -10.05 7.65
C ASP A 38 8.25 -10.44 8.09
N ARG A 39 7.27 -10.28 7.19
CA ARG A 39 5.87 -10.65 7.37
C ARG A 39 5.28 -11.13 6.06
N VAL A 40 4.38 -12.12 6.13
CA VAL A 40 3.57 -12.57 5.00
C VAL A 40 2.10 -12.60 5.38
N GLN A 41 1.26 -12.22 4.44
CA GLN A 41 -0.19 -12.36 4.50
C GLN A 41 -0.62 -13.37 3.43
N ILE A 42 -1.46 -14.32 3.83
CA ILE A 42 -1.96 -15.40 2.96
C ILE A 42 -3.48 -15.38 3.04
N ASP A 43 -4.14 -15.21 1.91
CA ASP A 43 -5.59 -15.24 1.81
C ASP A 43 -6.06 -16.65 1.43
N ILE A 44 -6.64 -17.34 2.40
CA ILE A 44 -7.10 -18.72 2.30
C ILE A 44 -8.62 -18.73 2.23
N GLY A 45 -9.16 -19.28 1.14
CA GLY A 45 -10.59 -19.36 0.89
C GLY A 45 -11.15 -20.79 1.03
N VAL A 46 -12.36 -20.84 1.52
CA VAL A 46 -13.20 -22.04 1.56
C VAL A 46 -14.49 -21.76 0.79
N THR A 47 -14.69 -22.49 -0.28
CA THR A 47 -15.91 -22.42 -1.08
C THR A 47 -16.72 -23.70 -0.91
N SER A 48 -18.01 -23.58 -0.57
CA SER A 48 -18.96 -24.69 -0.45
C SER A 48 -20.19 -24.44 -1.33
N ARG A 49 -20.77 -25.51 -1.86
CA ARG A 49 -21.98 -25.44 -2.70
C ARG A 49 -23.05 -26.39 -2.21
N ALA A 50 -24.30 -25.95 -2.21
CA ALA A 50 -25.46 -26.79 -1.91
C ALA A 50 -26.69 -26.29 -2.69
N ALA A 51 -27.75 -27.15 -2.73
CA ALA A 51 -29.01 -26.79 -3.36
C ALA A 51 -29.75 -25.67 -2.59
N GLN A 52 -29.58 -25.62 -1.27
CA GLN A 52 -30.17 -24.61 -0.40
C GLN A 52 -29.12 -23.69 0.20
N SER A 53 -29.48 -22.42 0.41
CA SER A 53 -28.55 -21.41 0.95
C SER A 53 -28.11 -21.75 2.38
N GLN A 54 -29.00 -22.26 3.21
CA GLN A 54 -28.68 -22.66 4.58
C GLN A 54 -27.66 -23.81 4.63
N ASP A 55 -27.81 -24.80 3.73
CA ASP A 55 -26.91 -25.94 3.65
C ASP A 55 -25.53 -25.52 3.17
N ALA A 56 -25.45 -24.65 2.14
CA ALA A 56 -24.20 -24.09 1.66
C ALA A 56 -23.47 -23.33 2.78
N ALA A 57 -24.19 -22.49 3.53
CA ALA A 57 -23.62 -21.72 4.65
C ALA A 57 -23.16 -22.64 5.80
N ALA A 58 -23.99 -23.62 6.20
CA ALA A 58 -23.65 -24.55 7.28
C ALA A 58 -22.46 -25.46 6.93
N GLN A 59 -22.38 -25.91 5.69
CA GLN A 59 -21.23 -26.68 5.19
C GLN A 59 -19.95 -25.84 5.19
N ASN A 60 -20.07 -24.59 4.70
CA ASN A 60 -18.94 -23.65 4.68
C ASN A 60 -18.42 -23.38 6.10
N ALA A 61 -19.30 -23.11 7.05
CA ALA A 61 -18.92 -22.85 8.45
C ALA A 61 -18.12 -24.01 9.04
N ARG A 62 -18.59 -25.26 8.88
CA ARG A 62 -17.87 -26.45 9.39
C ARG A 62 -16.49 -26.63 8.75
N GLN A 63 -16.37 -26.38 7.44
CA GLN A 63 -15.10 -26.46 6.74
C GLN A 63 -14.12 -25.36 7.18
N VAL A 64 -14.61 -24.13 7.34
CA VAL A 64 -13.80 -22.99 7.83
C VAL A 64 -13.29 -23.27 9.24
N ASP A 65 -14.12 -23.82 10.14
CA ASP A 65 -13.69 -24.16 11.50
C ASP A 65 -12.55 -25.19 11.49
N ALA A 66 -12.65 -26.21 10.64
CA ALA A 66 -11.57 -27.23 10.48
C ALA A 66 -10.28 -26.58 9.94
N VAL A 67 -10.39 -25.73 8.92
CA VAL A 67 -9.25 -25.00 8.35
C VAL A 67 -8.62 -24.08 9.39
N LEU A 68 -9.40 -23.31 10.12
CA LEU A 68 -8.90 -22.40 11.16
C LEU A 68 -8.16 -23.14 12.27
N ALA A 69 -8.66 -24.31 12.69
CA ALA A 69 -8.01 -25.14 13.71
C ALA A 69 -6.64 -25.65 13.22
N ALA A 70 -6.58 -26.17 12.00
CA ALA A 70 -5.35 -26.67 11.40
C ALA A 70 -4.32 -25.56 11.17
N VAL A 71 -4.77 -24.43 10.62
CA VAL A 71 -3.91 -23.26 10.36
C VAL A 71 -3.34 -22.71 11.67
N ARG A 72 -4.15 -22.55 12.72
CA ARG A 72 -3.64 -22.10 14.04
C ARG A 72 -2.55 -23.02 14.59
N LYS A 73 -2.72 -24.31 14.43
CA LYS A 73 -1.72 -25.31 14.87
C LYS A 73 -0.41 -25.17 14.07
N ALA A 74 -0.49 -25.02 12.76
CA ALA A 74 0.69 -24.91 11.88
C ALA A 74 1.39 -23.54 12.03
N ALA A 75 0.63 -22.46 12.13
CA ALA A 75 1.12 -21.09 12.20
C ALA A 75 1.75 -20.74 13.56
N GLY A 76 1.21 -21.32 14.63
CA GLY A 76 1.65 -21.06 16.01
C GLY A 76 0.94 -19.83 16.63
N PRO A 77 1.30 -19.48 17.89
CA PRO A 77 0.56 -18.51 18.70
C PRO A 77 0.70 -17.05 18.24
N THR A 78 1.74 -16.72 17.48
CA THR A 78 2.02 -15.37 17.00
C THR A 78 1.25 -15.02 15.73
N ALA A 79 0.64 -16.00 15.07
CA ALA A 79 -0.11 -15.78 13.85
C ALA A 79 -1.45 -15.09 14.12
N VAL A 80 -1.77 -14.12 13.25
CA VAL A 80 -3.06 -13.41 13.30
C VAL A 80 -3.95 -13.93 12.18
N LEU A 81 -5.15 -14.40 12.55
CA LEU A 81 -6.16 -14.88 11.62
C LEU A 81 -7.36 -13.93 11.64
N LYS A 82 -7.76 -13.44 10.47
CA LYS A 82 -8.87 -12.51 10.31
C LYS A 82 -9.71 -12.91 9.10
N THR A 83 -11.02 -13.05 9.26
CA THR A 83 -11.92 -13.16 8.11
C THR A 83 -11.98 -11.81 7.39
N ILE A 84 -11.66 -11.80 6.12
CA ILE A 84 -11.63 -10.60 5.28
C ILE A 84 -12.79 -10.53 4.29
N SER A 85 -13.42 -11.68 3.98
CA SER A 85 -14.57 -11.73 3.09
C SER A 85 -15.48 -12.92 3.43
N TYR A 86 -16.77 -12.69 3.33
CA TYR A 86 -17.80 -13.73 3.32
C TYR A 86 -18.86 -13.37 2.29
N SER A 87 -19.25 -14.32 1.45
CA SER A 87 -20.37 -14.16 0.54
C SER A 87 -21.17 -15.44 0.40
N LEU A 88 -22.47 -15.29 0.16
CA LEU A 88 -23.41 -16.36 -0.14
C LEU A 88 -24.23 -15.93 -1.35
N ASN A 89 -24.02 -16.58 -2.48
CA ASN A 89 -24.62 -16.17 -3.74
C ASN A 89 -25.39 -17.32 -4.38
N PRO A 90 -26.55 -17.06 -5.03
CA PRO A 90 -27.23 -18.04 -5.86
C PRO A 90 -26.41 -18.32 -7.14
N ASN A 91 -26.40 -19.57 -7.58
CA ASN A 91 -25.86 -19.96 -8.87
C ASN A 91 -27.00 -19.98 -9.88
N TYR A 92 -26.83 -19.33 -11.04
CA TYR A 92 -27.82 -19.29 -12.07
C TYR A 92 -27.46 -20.23 -13.23
N ARG A 93 -28.44 -21.02 -13.67
CA ARG A 93 -28.35 -21.81 -14.89
C ARG A 93 -29.08 -21.05 -16.01
N PHE A 94 -28.35 -20.75 -17.08
CA PHE A 94 -28.90 -20.14 -18.30
C PHE A 94 -29.34 -21.24 -19.26
N HIS A 95 -30.51 -21.06 -19.87
CA HIS A 95 -31.06 -22.01 -20.84
C HIS A 95 -30.58 -21.64 -22.26
N PRO A 96 -29.99 -22.60 -23.06
CA PRO A 96 -29.47 -22.31 -24.41
C PRO A 96 -30.52 -21.79 -25.39
N ASN A 97 -31.78 -22.14 -25.18
CA ASN A 97 -32.92 -21.76 -26.05
C ASN A 97 -33.59 -20.45 -25.63
N GLY A 98 -32.98 -19.66 -24.75
CA GLY A 98 -33.60 -18.48 -24.16
C GLY A 98 -34.54 -18.80 -23.02
N GLY A 99 -34.99 -17.80 -22.30
CA GLY A 99 -35.86 -17.91 -21.11
C GLY A 99 -35.19 -17.31 -19.87
N GLU A 100 -35.94 -17.22 -18.77
CA GLU A 100 -35.41 -16.70 -17.50
C GLU A 100 -34.42 -17.69 -16.89
N PRO A 101 -33.26 -17.19 -16.36
CA PRO A 101 -32.33 -18.02 -15.63
C PRO A 101 -32.99 -18.67 -14.39
N THR A 102 -32.70 -19.95 -14.17
CA THR A 102 -33.16 -20.65 -12.96
C THR A 102 -32.03 -20.77 -11.94
N ILE A 103 -32.36 -20.74 -10.63
CA ILE A 103 -31.38 -20.95 -9.56
C ILE A 103 -31.01 -22.44 -9.54
N ASP A 104 -29.71 -22.72 -9.64
CA ASP A 104 -29.09 -24.06 -9.63
C ASP A 104 -28.30 -24.32 -8.33
N GLY A 105 -28.74 -23.75 -7.23
CA GLY A 105 -28.12 -23.87 -5.93
C GLY A 105 -27.44 -22.59 -5.47
N TYR A 106 -26.62 -22.71 -4.43
CA TYR A 106 -25.97 -21.58 -3.76
C TYR A 106 -24.50 -21.89 -3.51
N THR A 107 -23.67 -20.87 -3.60
CA THR A 107 -22.25 -20.94 -3.28
C THR A 107 -21.95 -20.02 -2.10
N ALA A 108 -21.39 -20.57 -1.03
CA ALA A 108 -20.83 -19.85 0.09
C ALA A 108 -19.30 -19.78 -0.06
N LEU A 109 -18.74 -18.58 0.08
CA LEU A 109 -17.28 -18.34 0.10
C LEU A 109 -16.94 -17.61 1.39
N ASN A 110 -15.92 -18.12 2.08
CA ASN A 110 -15.31 -17.45 3.23
C ASN A 110 -13.81 -17.36 2.98
N VAL A 111 -13.24 -16.16 3.15
CA VAL A 111 -11.81 -15.91 2.97
C VAL A 111 -11.22 -15.43 4.29
N VAL A 112 -10.22 -16.17 4.75
CA VAL A 112 -9.46 -15.87 5.96
C VAL A 112 -8.06 -15.44 5.57
N GLN A 113 -7.66 -14.26 6.01
CA GLN A 113 -6.29 -13.79 5.93
C GLN A 113 -5.50 -14.29 7.13
N VAL A 114 -4.38 -14.93 6.84
CA VAL A 114 -3.41 -15.42 7.83
C VAL A 114 -2.17 -14.55 7.73
N THR A 115 -1.82 -13.88 8.81
CA THR A 115 -0.61 -13.06 8.91
C THR A 115 0.44 -13.80 9.73
N LEU A 116 1.63 -13.99 9.16
CA LEU A 116 2.76 -14.67 9.77
C LEU A 116 3.98 -13.75 9.81
N ASP A 117 4.67 -13.72 10.96
CA ASP A 117 5.98 -13.07 11.12
C ASP A 117 7.14 -14.06 10.86
N GLU A 118 6.85 -15.36 10.83
CA GLU A 118 7.81 -16.43 10.49
C GLU A 118 7.54 -16.93 9.07
N LEU A 119 8.22 -16.35 8.08
CA LEU A 119 8.03 -16.69 6.65
C LEU A 119 8.23 -18.17 6.35
N GLY A 120 9.14 -18.83 7.05
CA GLY A 120 9.40 -20.27 6.86
C GLY A 120 8.23 -21.20 7.19
N LYS A 121 7.22 -20.72 7.92
CA LYS A 121 6.00 -21.51 8.23
C LYS A 121 4.95 -21.44 7.13
N MET A 122 5.11 -20.58 6.14
CA MET A 122 4.11 -20.32 5.10
C MET A 122 3.71 -21.60 4.36
N GLY A 123 4.67 -22.40 3.88
CA GLY A 123 4.38 -23.64 3.18
C GLY A 123 3.56 -24.60 4.03
N ALA A 124 3.97 -24.83 5.29
CA ALA A 124 3.26 -25.69 6.22
C ALA A 124 1.83 -25.21 6.53
N VAL A 125 1.62 -23.88 6.56
CA VAL A 125 0.28 -23.30 6.76
C VAL A 125 -0.61 -23.51 5.54
N ILE A 126 -0.09 -23.35 4.32
CA ILE A 126 -0.83 -23.62 3.08
C ILE A 126 -1.19 -25.10 2.99
N ASP A 127 -0.24 -25.98 3.28
CA ASP A 127 -0.46 -27.43 3.26
C ASP A 127 -1.50 -27.86 4.30
N ALA A 128 -1.41 -27.34 5.53
CA ALA A 128 -2.38 -27.63 6.57
C ALA A 128 -3.80 -27.13 6.23
N ALA A 129 -3.90 -25.95 5.60
CA ALA A 129 -5.17 -25.40 5.17
C ALA A 129 -5.83 -26.25 4.07
N THR A 130 -5.07 -26.62 3.04
CA THR A 130 -5.58 -27.41 1.91
C THR A 130 -5.98 -28.81 2.33
N GLN A 131 -5.20 -29.48 3.18
CA GLN A 131 -5.52 -30.79 3.76
C GLN A 131 -6.79 -30.75 4.62
N SER A 132 -7.12 -29.59 5.20
CA SER A 132 -8.30 -29.42 6.08
C SER A 132 -9.54 -28.88 5.36
N GLY A 133 -9.49 -28.74 4.02
CA GLY A 133 -10.64 -28.36 3.20
C GLY A 133 -10.62 -26.97 2.60
N ALA A 134 -9.55 -26.21 2.77
CA ALA A 134 -9.36 -25.00 1.97
C ALA A 134 -9.19 -25.39 0.50
N ASN A 135 -9.97 -24.77 -0.37
CA ASN A 135 -9.96 -25.08 -1.81
C ASN A 135 -9.61 -23.87 -2.68
N HIS A 136 -9.19 -22.78 -2.03
CA HIS A 136 -8.81 -21.57 -2.72
C HIS A 136 -7.71 -20.82 -1.93
N VAL A 137 -6.57 -20.56 -2.56
CA VAL A 137 -5.53 -19.65 -2.05
C VAL A 137 -5.48 -18.47 -3.01
N GLN A 138 -5.97 -17.30 -2.57
CA GLN A 138 -6.17 -16.15 -3.46
C GLN A 138 -4.92 -15.31 -3.62
N GLY A 139 -4.09 -15.22 -2.59
CA GLY A 139 -2.94 -14.35 -2.64
C GLY A 139 -1.92 -14.66 -1.55
N ILE A 140 -0.67 -14.35 -1.87
CA ILE A 140 0.43 -14.33 -0.93
C ILE A 140 1.07 -12.95 -1.08
N GLN A 141 1.04 -12.16 -0.01
CA GLN A 141 1.62 -10.84 0.01
C GLN A 141 2.70 -10.74 1.07
N PHE A 142 3.91 -10.50 0.63
CA PHE A 142 5.02 -10.19 1.52
C PHE A 142 4.98 -8.72 1.92
N THR A 143 5.26 -8.46 3.20
CA THR A 143 5.20 -7.10 3.76
C THR A 143 6.22 -6.95 4.89
N LEU A 144 6.24 -5.78 5.52
CA LEU A 144 7.07 -5.47 6.68
C LEU A 144 6.20 -5.36 7.92
N ARG A 145 6.71 -5.81 9.06
CA ARG A 145 6.06 -5.61 10.38
C ARG A 145 6.02 -4.13 10.75
N ASP A 146 7.14 -3.46 10.55
CA ASP A 146 7.29 -2.03 10.79
C ASP A 146 7.55 -1.29 9.45
N GLN A 147 6.45 -1.02 8.76
CA GLN A 147 6.51 -0.24 7.51
C GLN A 147 6.87 1.21 7.78
N ASP A 148 6.48 1.75 8.95
CA ASP A 148 6.66 3.16 9.28
C ASP A 148 8.14 3.50 9.49
N ALA A 149 8.92 2.61 10.09
CA ALA A 149 10.36 2.80 10.25
C ALA A 149 11.09 2.89 8.92
N VAL A 150 10.76 1.98 7.97
CA VAL A 150 11.38 1.96 6.63
C VAL A 150 10.91 3.15 5.80
N ARG A 151 9.63 3.52 5.90
CA ARG A 151 9.07 4.73 5.28
C ARG A 151 9.78 6.00 5.78
N ALA A 152 9.98 6.11 7.09
CA ALA A 152 10.67 7.25 7.68
C ALA A 152 12.12 7.36 7.17
N GLN A 153 12.79 6.24 6.87
CA GLN A 153 14.09 6.24 6.26
C GLN A 153 14.03 6.74 4.81
N ALA A 154 13.08 6.23 3.99
CA ALA A 154 12.89 6.69 2.61
C ALA A 154 12.57 8.20 2.55
N LEU A 155 11.72 8.70 3.47
CA LEU A 155 11.42 10.12 3.58
C LEU A 155 12.67 10.96 3.90
N ARG A 156 13.52 10.50 4.82
CA ARG A 156 14.78 11.22 5.12
C ARG A 156 15.67 11.32 3.88
N GLU A 157 15.80 10.22 3.12
CA GLU A 157 16.57 10.22 1.87
C GLU A 157 15.99 11.18 0.84
N ALA A 158 14.66 11.19 0.67
CA ALA A 158 13.95 12.08 -0.24
C ALA A 158 14.21 13.56 0.10
N VAL A 159 14.06 13.93 1.39
CA VAL A 159 14.32 15.31 1.86
C VAL A 159 15.76 15.71 1.65
N LEU A 160 16.72 14.83 1.95
CA LEU A 160 18.15 15.13 1.75
C LEU A 160 18.49 15.35 0.28
N ARG A 161 17.93 14.55 -0.64
CA ARG A 161 18.11 14.74 -2.08
C ARG A 161 17.47 16.03 -2.57
N ALA A 162 16.21 16.30 -2.20
CA ALA A 162 15.55 17.55 -2.55
C ALA A 162 16.36 18.76 -2.06
N ARG A 163 16.88 18.71 -0.84
CA ARG A 163 17.70 19.78 -0.29
C ARG A 163 18.99 19.97 -1.07
N ALA A 164 19.71 18.88 -1.36
CA ALA A 164 20.94 18.94 -2.14
C ALA A 164 20.70 19.51 -3.55
N GLU A 165 19.61 19.12 -4.21
CA GLU A 165 19.26 19.65 -5.52
C GLU A 165 18.93 21.15 -5.46
N ALA A 166 18.19 21.61 -4.44
CA ALA A 166 17.91 23.02 -4.23
C ALA A 166 19.19 23.83 -4.02
N ASP A 167 20.16 23.30 -3.25
CA ASP A 167 21.45 23.96 -3.00
C ASP A 167 22.27 24.05 -4.30
N VAL A 168 22.27 23.01 -5.15
CA VAL A 168 22.95 23.01 -6.47
C VAL A 168 22.34 24.07 -7.39
N LEU A 169 21.01 24.12 -7.49
CA LEU A 169 20.31 25.09 -8.33
C LEU A 169 20.55 26.51 -7.85
N ALA A 170 20.48 26.75 -6.54
CA ALA A 170 20.79 28.07 -5.97
C ALA A 170 22.22 28.50 -6.31
N ALA A 171 23.19 27.62 -6.10
CA ALA A 171 24.62 27.90 -6.38
C ALA A 171 24.88 28.20 -7.86
N ALA A 172 24.25 27.46 -8.79
CA ALA A 172 24.36 27.71 -10.23
C ALA A 172 23.83 29.09 -10.66
N LEU A 173 22.88 29.64 -9.88
CA LEU A 173 22.34 30.99 -10.09
C LEU A 173 23.10 32.08 -9.31
N GLY A 174 24.19 31.75 -8.62
CA GLY A 174 24.91 32.69 -7.75
C GLY A 174 24.14 33.05 -6.46
N LEU A 175 23.17 32.24 -6.08
CA LEU A 175 22.33 32.40 -4.90
C LEU A 175 22.67 31.35 -3.83
N LYS A 176 22.06 31.49 -2.64
CA LYS A 176 22.05 30.49 -1.57
C LYS A 176 20.63 30.22 -1.13
N VAL A 177 20.38 29.01 -0.67
CA VAL A 177 19.12 28.66 -0.01
C VAL A 177 19.09 29.34 1.37
N LEU A 178 18.10 30.19 1.60
CA LEU A 178 17.94 30.95 2.84
C LEU A 178 17.07 30.23 3.86
N ARG A 179 15.89 29.76 3.42
CA ARG A 179 14.96 29.03 4.28
C ARG A 179 14.02 28.14 3.46
N VAL A 180 13.42 27.17 4.12
CA VAL A 180 12.37 26.33 3.55
C VAL A 180 11.05 27.11 3.64
N LEU A 181 10.29 27.17 2.54
CA LEU A 181 8.97 27.79 2.44
C LEU A 181 7.87 26.75 2.63
N SER A 182 7.96 25.61 1.96
CA SER A 182 7.02 24.52 2.10
C SER A 182 7.68 23.16 1.85
N VAL A 183 7.11 22.15 2.49
CA VAL A 183 7.44 20.73 2.27
C VAL A 183 6.12 20.00 2.02
N GLU A 184 6.04 19.31 0.91
CA GLU A 184 4.88 18.50 0.55
C GLU A 184 5.34 17.05 0.37
N GLU A 185 4.76 16.13 1.12
CA GLU A 185 4.95 14.70 0.93
C GLU A 185 3.94 14.19 -0.10
N ASN A 186 4.43 13.61 -1.18
CA ASN A 186 3.60 12.85 -2.09
C ASN A 186 3.43 11.43 -1.55
N SER A 187 2.23 10.88 -1.68
CA SER A 187 1.86 9.60 -1.06
C SER A 187 2.90 8.50 -1.27
N PRO A 188 3.41 7.89 -0.20
CA PRO A 188 4.40 6.83 -0.30
C PRO A 188 3.80 5.59 -0.95
N ARG A 189 4.62 4.86 -1.70
CA ARG A 189 4.25 3.59 -2.30
C ARG A 189 5.16 2.48 -1.79
N VAL A 190 4.56 1.43 -1.24
CA VAL A 190 5.25 0.16 -1.02
C VAL A 190 5.04 -0.69 -2.28
N VAL A 191 6.07 -0.88 -3.05
CA VAL A 191 6.02 -1.67 -4.27
C VAL A 191 6.74 -2.98 -4.04
N PRO A 192 6.05 -4.14 -4.16
CA PRO A 192 6.71 -5.43 -4.16
C PRO A 192 7.63 -5.51 -5.39
N VAL A 193 8.92 -5.68 -5.18
CA VAL A 193 9.84 -6.00 -6.27
C VAL A 193 9.64 -7.45 -6.65
N ARG A 194 9.02 -7.70 -7.78
CA ARG A 194 8.98 -9.03 -8.39
C ARG A 194 10.36 -9.31 -8.98
N VAL A 195 11.19 -10.02 -8.24
CA VAL A 195 12.37 -10.61 -8.83
C VAL A 195 11.87 -11.72 -9.77
N TYR A 196 11.94 -11.50 -11.07
CA TYR A 196 11.79 -12.56 -12.06
C TYR A 196 13.01 -13.47 -11.94
N GLY A 197 12.97 -14.40 -10.99
CA GLY A 197 13.91 -15.51 -10.90
C GLY A 197 13.68 -16.43 -12.09
N GLY A 198 14.78 -16.76 -12.80
CA GLY A 198 14.75 -17.69 -13.90
C GLY A 198 14.09 -19.01 -13.50
N SER A 199 13.40 -19.63 -14.46
CA SER A 199 12.65 -20.88 -14.32
C SER A 199 13.39 -21.93 -13.52
N PRO A 200 12.83 -22.45 -12.42
CA PRO A 200 13.38 -23.62 -11.77
C PRO A 200 13.18 -24.83 -12.68
N ARG A 201 14.26 -25.43 -13.10
CA ARG A 201 14.24 -26.73 -13.77
C ARG A 201 13.80 -27.76 -12.71
N ALA A 202 12.56 -28.20 -12.81
CA ALA A 202 11.98 -29.16 -11.90
C ALA A 202 12.77 -30.47 -11.95
N MET A 203 13.40 -30.85 -10.84
CA MET A 203 13.65 -32.24 -10.47
C MET A 203 12.68 -32.62 -9.36
N ALA A 204 11.68 -33.41 -9.73
CA ALA A 204 10.70 -33.94 -8.79
C ALA A 204 11.34 -35.06 -7.97
N THR A 205 11.40 -34.89 -6.65
CA THR A 205 11.41 -36.01 -5.69
C THR A 205 11.03 -35.52 -4.30
N ALA A 206 10.06 -36.22 -3.68
CA ALA A 206 9.59 -36.16 -2.30
C ALA A 206 8.71 -34.93 -1.95
N ALA A 207 7.68 -35.16 -1.13
CA ALA A 207 6.76 -34.20 -0.59
C ALA A 207 7.48 -33.03 0.10
N GLN A 208 7.82 -32.01 -0.68
CA GLN A 208 8.38 -30.77 -0.18
C GLN A 208 7.23 -29.75 -0.02
N ALA A 209 7.24 -29.07 1.14
CA ALA A 209 6.36 -27.92 1.37
C ALA A 209 6.41 -26.96 0.16
N THR A 210 5.27 -26.36 -0.17
CA THR A 210 5.13 -25.44 -1.31
C THR A 210 6.27 -24.39 -1.29
N PRO A 211 7.22 -24.42 -2.25
CA PRO A 211 8.34 -23.49 -2.25
C PRO A 211 7.86 -22.09 -2.63
N VAL A 212 8.10 -21.11 -1.79
CA VAL A 212 7.78 -19.70 -2.07
C VAL A 212 8.95 -18.82 -1.62
N GLU A 213 9.48 -18.03 -2.54
CA GLU A 213 10.58 -17.12 -2.29
C GLU A 213 10.07 -15.69 -2.08
N ALA A 214 10.53 -15.06 -1.02
CA ALA A 214 10.04 -13.75 -0.54
C ALA A 214 10.81 -12.60 -1.16
N GLY A 215 11.45 -12.54 -2.18
CA GLY A 215 12.13 -11.39 -2.81
C GLY A 215 12.51 -10.23 -1.87
N THR A 216 12.52 -9.02 -2.40
CA THR A 216 12.72 -7.77 -1.63
C THR A 216 11.55 -6.83 -1.85
N LEU A 217 11.38 -5.87 -0.94
CA LEU A 217 10.37 -4.81 -1.00
C LEU A 217 11.10 -3.47 -1.17
N ASP A 218 10.68 -2.66 -2.14
CA ASP A 218 11.11 -1.28 -2.27
C ASP A 218 10.04 -0.37 -1.66
N VAL A 219 10.45 0.39 -0.66
CA VAL A 219 9.65 1.46 -0.06
C VAL A 219 10.16 2.77 -0.64
N THR A 220 9.30 3.49 -1.37
CA THR A 220 9.63 4.76 -1.98
C THR A 220 8.88 5.89 -1.32
N ALA A 221 9.50 7.06 -1.25
CA ALA A 221 8.90 8.30 -0.80
C ALA A 221 9.34 9.44 -1.73
N ASP A 222 8.40 10.33 -2.04
CA ASP A 222 8.65 11.52 -2.87
C ASP A 222 8.30 12.76 -2.07
N VAL A 223 9.19 13.75 -2.06
CA VAL A 223 9.02 15.00 -1.34
C VAL A 223 9.27 16.17 -2.29
N THR A 224 8.29 17.09 -2.35
CA THR A 224 8.45 18.36 -3.02
C THR A 224 8.85 19.42 -1.99
N LEU A 225 9.99 20.07 -2.23
CA LEU A 225 10.54 21.11 -1.39
C LEU A 225 10.51 22.45 -2.13
N SER A 226 9.93 23.47 -1.52
CA SER A 226 10.03 24.85 -1.98
C SER A 226 10.90 25.62 -1.00
N VAL A 227 11.93 26.30 -1.52
CA VAL A 227 12.88 27.06 -0.72
C VAL A 227 12.97 28.51 -1.23
N GLU A 228 13.22 29.43 -0.34
CA GLU A 228 13.62 30.79 -0.69
C GLU A 228 15.11 30.81 -1.01
N ALA A 229 15.46 31.42 -2.13
CA ALA A 229 16.85 31.63 -2.54
C ALA A 229 17.15 33.12 -2.66
N GLY A 230 18.35 33.52 -2.28
CA GLY A 230 18.80 34.90 -2.33
C GLY A 230 20.30 35.04 -2.22
N PRO A 231 20.85 36.26 -2.33
CA PRO A 231 22.26 36.51 -2.14
C PRO A 231 22.71 36.06 -0.73
N ALA A 232 23.95 35.59 -0.63
CA ALA A 232 24.47 35.23 0.68
C ALA A 232 24.40 36.42 1.64
N PRO A 233 23.97 36.22 2.89
CA PRO A 233 24.05 37.28 3.88
C PRO A 233 25.49 37.72 4.05
N ARG A 234 25.72 39.05 4.06
CA ARG A 234 27.01 39.67 4.26
C ARG A 234 27.47 39.51 5.70
#